data_17a17ee05c17d784bfeb44eff2083e2e
#
_entry.id   17a17ee05c17d784bfeb44eff2083e2e
#
_cell.length_a   1.000
_cell.length_b   1.000
_cell.length_c   1.000
_cell.angle_alpha   90.00
_cell.angle_beta   90.00
_cell.angle_gamma   90.00
#
_symmetry.space_group_name_H-M   'P 1'
#
loop_
_entity.id
_entity.type
_entity.pdbx_description
1 polymer ?
#
loop_
_entity_poly.entity_id
_entity_poly.type
_entity_poly.pdbx_seq_one_letter_code
_entity_poly.pdbx_strand_id
1 'polypeptide(L)'
;NQNGVAKFNQIIKKSKKSPVVISFKEEPLIMLRQINRTVSIQWILRDQITSAALNECARYKFDISAQYGCTYKNIIARAHSKNIKVALWLFTDSSIADCYKNWGADYLTCERMM
;
A
#
# COMPACT_ATOMS: atom_id res chain seq x y z
N ASN A 1 -7.54 7.96 17.01
CA ASN A 1 -7.17 9.26 17.60
C ASN A 1 -5.67 9.34 17.84
N GLN A 2 -5.15 10.49 18.20
CA GLN A 2 -3.71 10.70 18.38
C GLN A 2 -3.12 9.80 19.46
N ASN A 3 -3.83 9.58 20.56
CA ASN A 3 -3.35 8.70 21.64
C ASN A 3 -3.25 7.25 21.19
N GLY A 4 -4.21 6.77 20.43
CA GLY A 4 -4.18 5.42 19.89
C GLY A 4 -3.04 5.23 18.90
N VAL A 5 -2.80 6.21 18.03
CA VAL A 5 -1.72 6.17 17.05
C VAL A 5 -0.37 6.21 17.78
N ALA A 6 -0.20 7.04 18.80
CA ALA A 6 1.04 7.12 19.56
C ALA A 6 1.37 5.79 20.24
N LYS A 7 0.37 5.15 20.87
CA LYS A 7 0.56 3.83 21.50
C LYS A 7 0.93 2.76 20.46
N PHE A 8 0.27 2.77 19.32
CA PHE A 8 0.55 1.85 18.23
C PHE A 8 1.98 2.03 17.74
N ASN A 9 2.42 3.29 17.60
CA ASN A 9 3.78 3.59 17.17
C ASN A 9 4.83 3.03 18.15
N GLN A 10 4.56 3.08 19.46
CA GLN A 10 5.47 2.50 20.44
C GLN A 10 5.60 1.00 20.26
N ILE A 11 4.51 0.31 19.94
CA ILE A 11 4.54 -1.12 19.65
C ILE A 11 5.40 -1.38 18.42
N ILE A 12 5.26 -0.58 17.38
CA ILE A 12 6.07 -0.68 16.15
C ILE A 12 7.55 -0.56 16.49
N LYS A 13 7.94 0.44 17.27
CA LYS A 13 9.33 0.69 17.61
C LYS A 13 9.96 -0.42 18.42
N LYS A 14 9.16 -1.14 19.20
CA LYS A 14 9.63 -2.26 20.01
C LYS A 14 9.69 -3.56 19.22
N SER A 15 9.13 -3.59 18.03
CA SER A 15 9.14 -4.78 17.21
C SER A 15 10.54 -5.05 16.65
N LYS A 16 10.99 -6.32 16.74
CA LYS A 16 12.27 -6.74 16.18
C LYS A 16 12.23 -6.90 14.66
N LYS A 17 11.04 -7.03 14.10
CA LYS A 17 10.83 -7.11 12.65
C LYS A 17 10.33 -5.77 12.16
N SER A 18 10.62 -5.45 10.89
CA SER A 18 10.12 -4.23 10.26
C SER A 18 8.64 -4.45 9.88
N PRO A 19 7.69 -3.95 10.68
CA PRO A 19 6.28 -4.17 10.38
C PRO A 19 5.82 -3.31 9.20
N VAL A 20 4.80 -3.78 8.51
CA VAL A 20 4.10 -2.99 7.50
C VAL A 20 2.72 -2.69 8.06
N VAL A 21 2.39 -1.41 8.15
CA VAL A 21 1.09 -0.95 8.64
C VAL A 21 0.15 -0.79 7.45
N ILE A 22 -0.99 -1.45 7.50
CA ILE A 22 -1.95 -1.44 6.40
C ILE A 22 -3.30 -0.95 6.93
N SER A 23 -3.87 0.05 6.29
CA SER A 23 -5.18 0.56 6.67
C SER A 23 -5.86 1.22 5.48
N PHE A 24 -7.19 1.19 5.48
CA PHE A 24 -7.97 1.92 4.47
C PHE A 24 -8.31 3.35 4.92
N LYS A 25 -8.08 3.69 6.18
CA LYS A 25 -8.32 5.04 6.71
C LYS A 25 -7.05 5.87 6.58
N GLU A 26 -7.13 6.93 5.79
CA GLU A 26 -5.97 7.77 5.52
C GLU A 26 -5.53 8.58 6.76
N GLU A 27 -6.48 9.12 7.50
CA GLU A 27 -6.17 10.04 8.59
C GLU A 27 -5.25 9.43 9.66
N PRO A 28 -5.53 8.23 10.21
CA PRO A 28 -4.59 7.60 11.14
C PRO A 28 -3.23 7.31 10.53
N LEU A 29 -3.16 6.99 9.24
CA LEU A 29 -1.88 6.75 8.57
C LEU A 29 -1.06 8.03 8.47
N ILE A 30 -1.70 9.17 8.20
CA ILE A 30 -1.03 10.47 8.19
C ILE A 30 -0.49 10.80 9.57
N MET A 31 -1.28 10.59 10.61
CA MET A 31 -0.85 10.80 12.00
C MET A 31 0.36 9.94 12.35
N LEU A 32 0.33 8.66 11.97
CA LEU A 32 1.44 7.76 12.21
C LEU A 32 2.70 8.23 11.48
N ARG A 33 2.57 8.64 10.23
CA ARG A 33 3.73 9.12 9.45
C ARG A 33 4.35 10.35 10.07
N GLN A 34 3.56 11.21 10.68
CA GLN A 34 4.08 12.42 11.32
C GLN A 34 4.98 12.10 12.52
N ILE A 35 4.74 10.97 13.19
CA ILE A 35 5.53 10.58 14.37
C ILE A 35 6.49 9.43 14.08
N ASN A 36 6.41 8.80 12.91
CA ASN A 36 7.33 7.73 12.50
C ASN A 36 7.57 7.83 11.00
N ARG A 37 8.75 8.31 10.61
CA ARG A 37 9.08 8.58 9.21
C ARG A 37 9.60 7.38 8.45
N THR A 38 9.91 6.28 9.14
CA THR A 38 10.58 5.13 8.53
C THR A 38 9.71 3.88 8.42
N VAL A 39 8.61 3.82 9.16
CA VAL A 39 7.74 2.64 9.09
C VAL A 39 7.12 2.51 7.70
N SER A 40 7.02 1.27 7.21
CA SER A 40 6.36 0.99 5.94
C SER A 40 4.85 1.07 6.12
N ILE A 41 4.19 1.88 5.30
CA ILE A 41 2.76 2.09 5.37
C ILE A 41 2.15 1.79 4.00
N GLN A 42 1.10 0.96 3.98
CA GLN A 42 0.29 0.72 2.80
C GLN A 42 -1.12 1.25 3.04
N TRP A 43 -1.57 2.10 2.13
CA TRP A 43 -2.93 2.63 2.18
C TRP A 43 -3.81 1.78 1.27
N ILE A 44 -4.86 1.19 1.86
CA ILE A 44 -5.80 0.36 1.10
C ILE A 44 -6.78 1.27 0.36
N LEU A 45 -6.79 1.14 -0.96
CA LEU A 45 -7.71 1.86 -1.83
C LEU A 45 -8.75 0.87 -2.37
N ARG A 46 -10.02 1.18 -2.14
CA ARG A 46 -11.13 0.31 -2.54
C ARG A 46 -11.66 0.63 -3.92
N ASP A 47 -11.44 1.85 -4.36
CA ASP A 47 -11.89 2.33 -5.67
C ASP A 47 -10.68 2.46 -6.60
N GLN A 48 -10.91 3.00 -7.78
CA GLN A 48 -9.83 3.23 -8.73
C GLN A 48 -8.75 4.14 -8.14
N ILE A 49 -7.51 3.83 -8.46
CA ILE A 49 -6.38 4.65 -8.01
C ILE A 49 -6.36 5.93 -8.83
N THR A 50 -6.62 7.05 -8.18
CA THR A 50 -6.68 8.37 -8.82
C THR A 50 -5.35 9.10 -8.73
N SER A 51 -5.18 10.13 -9.56
CA SER A 51 -4.01 11.00 -9.46
C SER A 51 -3.91 11.68 -8.09
N ALA A 52 -5.04 12.05 -7.50
CA ALA A 52 -5.09 12.64 -6.16
C ALA A 52 -4.55 11.64 -5.12
N ALA A 53 -4.96 10.36 -5.21
CA ALA A 53 -4.46 9.33 -4.31
C ALA A 53 -2.96 9.13 -4.47
N LEU A 54 -2.44 9.12 -5.70
CA LEU A 54 -1.01 8.99 -5.96
C LEU A 54 -0.22 10.18 -5.36
N ASN A 55 -0.76 11.38 -5.46
CA ASN A 55 -0.12 12.57 -4.90
C ASN A 55 -0.05 12.50 -3.37
N GLU A 56 -1.12 12.04 -2.73
CA GLU A 56 -1.14 11.84 -1.28
C GLU A 56 -0.13 10.77 -0.85
N CYS A 57 -0.07 9.65 -1.57
CA CYS A 57 0.91 8.61 -1.29
C CYS A 57 2.34 9.13 -1.43
N ALA A 58 2.61 9.93 -2.45
CA ALA A 58 3.93 10.53 -2.64
C ALA A 58 4.26 11.49 -1.49
N ARG A 59 3.29 12.26 -1.05
CA ARG A 59 3.46 13.25 0.01
C ARG A 59 3.83 12.61 1.35
N TYR A 60 3.15 11.51 1.70
CA TYR A 60 3.32 10.87 3.01
C TYR A 60 4.14 9.59 2.94
N LYS A 61 4.69 9.26 1.78
CA LYS A 61 5.48 8.04 1.55
C LYS A 61 4.69 6.79 1.91
N PHE A 62 3.45 6.74 1.44
CA PHE A 62 2.62 5.54 1.52
C PHE A 62 2.82 4.71 0.27
N ASP A 63 2.80 3.38 0.43
CA ASP A 63 2.62 2.47 -0.67
C ASP A 63 1.13 2.17 -0.82
N ILE A 64 0.74 1.58 -1.93
CA ILE A 64 -0.67 1.32 -2.23
C ILE A 64 -0.96 -0.16 -2.07
N SER A 65 -2.11 -0.46 -1.46
CA SER A 65 -2.70 -1.80 -1.41
C SER A 65 -4.10 -1.72 -2.02
N ALA A 66 -4.34 -2.43 -3.10
CA ALA A 66 -5.59 -2.32 -3.84
C ALA A 66 -6.01 -3.64 -4.49
N GLN A 67 -7.31 -3.77 -4.80
CA GLN A 67 -7.79 -4.87 -5.64
C GLN A 67 -7.20 -4.71 -7.04
N TYR A 68 -6.80 -5.85 -7.65
CA TYR A 68 -6.13 -5.78 -8.93
C TYR A 68 -6.99 -5.13 -10.03
N GLY A 69 -8.31 -5.31 -9.98
CA GLY A 69 -9.22 -4.72 -10.96
C GLY A 69 -9.33 -3.20 -10.89
N CYS A 70 -8.75 -2.58 -9.86
CA CYS A 70 -8.81 -1.13 -9.65
C CYS A 70 -7.62 -0.40 -10.26
N THR A 71 -6.71 -1.10 -10.94
CA THR A 71 -5.52 -0.49 -11.51
C THR A 71 -5.15 -1.09 -12.85
N TYR A 72 -4.31 -0.38 -13.58
CA TYR A 72 -3.84 -0.75 -14.91
C TYR A 72 -2.34 -0.49 -15.00
N LYS A 73 -1.73 -0.96 -16.09
CA LYS A 73 -0.29 -0.85 -16.33
C LYS A 73 0.22 0.59 -16.19
N ASN A 74 -0.49 1.56 -16.78
CA ASN A 74 -0.08 2.95 -16.74
C ASN A 74 -0.16 3.55 -15.32
N ILE A 75 -1.09 3.09 -14.51
CA ILE A 75 -1.21 3.54 -13.12
C ILE A 75 -0.03 2.99 -12.30
N ILE A 76 0.34 1.73 -12.49
CA ILE A 76 1.50 1.15 -11.81
C ILE A 76 2.77 1.92 -12.20
N ALA A 77 2.94 2.25 -13.47
CA ALA A 77 4.08 3.02 -13.93
C ALA A 77 4.13 4.42 -13.29
N ARG A 78 2.98 5.08 -13.17
CA ARG A 78 2.90 6.38 -12.48
C ARG A 78 3.28 6.28 -11.02
N ALA A 79 2.78 5.25 -10.33
CA ALA A 79 3.13 5.02 -8.93
C ALA A 79 4.64 4.86 -8.78
N HIS A 80 5.25 4.04 -9.63
CA HIS A 80 6.70 3.82 -9.60
C HIS A 80 7.48 5.09 -9.88
N SER A 81 7.00 5.95 -10.77
CA SER A 81 7.66 7.23 -11.04
C SER A 81 7.68 8.15 -9.81
N LYS A 82 6.83 7.91 -8.85
CA LYS A 82 6.75 8.64 -7.58
C LYS A 82 7.34 7.85 -6.40
N ASN A 83 8.02 6.75 -6.67
CA ASN A 83 8.59 5.84 -5.66
C ASN A 83 7.53 5.21 -4.76
N ILE A 84 6.37 4.94 -5.31
CA ILE A 84 5.27 4.26 -4.62
C ILE A 84 5.24 2.81 -5.08
N LYS A 85 5.27 1.88 -4.13
CA LYS A 85 5.10 0.46 -4.43
C LYS A 85 3.62 0.11 -4.47
N VAL A 86 3.27 -0.86 -5.30
CA VAL A 86 1.88 -1.27 -5.50
C VAL A 86 1.73 -2.73 -5.13
N ALA A 87 0.93 -2.98 -4.10
CA ALA A 87 0.52 -4.32 -3.68
C ALA A 87 -0.90 -4.57 -4.17
N LEU A 88 -1.11 -5.67 -4.86
CA LEU A 88 -2.41 -6.00 -5.44
C LEU A 88 -2.94 -7.33 -4.89
N TRP A 89 -4.24 -7.41 -4.71
CA TRP A 89 -4.94 -8.56 -4.15
C TRP A 89 -6.35 -8.62 -4.75
N LEU A 90 -7.07 -9.65 -4.68
CA LEU A 90 -6.70 -11.01 -4.35
C LEU A 90 -6.78 -11.81 -5.63
N PHE A 91 -5.70 -12.46 -6.02
CA PHE A 91 -5.64 -13.23 -7.27
C PHE A 91 -6.07 -14.68 -7.02
N THR A 92 -6.91 -15.18 -7.91
CA THR A 92 -7.35 -16.58 -7.90
C THR A 92 -7.03 -17.28 -9.22
N ASP A 93 -6.47 -16.55 -10.18
CA ASP A 93 -6.10 -17.04 -11.50
C ASP A 93 -4.64 -16.68 -11.77
N SER A 94 -3.82 -17.67 -12.02
CA SER A 94 -2.38 -17.47 -12.22
C SER A 94 -2.06 -16.67 -13.49
N SER A 95 -2.85 -16.81 -14.54
CA SER A 95 -2.61 -16.05 -15.76
C SER A 95 -2.88 -14.57 -15.57
N ILE A 96 -3.89 -14.22 -14.79
CA ILE A 96 -4.16 -12.82 -14.45
C ILE A 96 -3.05 -12.27 -13.55
N ALA A 97 -2.62 -13.05 -12.56
CA ALA A 97 -1.54 -12.64 -11.67
C ALA A 97 -0.25 -12.38 -12.47
N ASP A 98 0.07 -13.26 -13.43
CA ASP A 98 1.25 -13.09 -14.28
C ASP A 98 1.18 -11.80 -15.09
N CYS A 99 0.00 -11.44 -15.58
CA CYS A 99 -0.21 -10.21 -16.33
C CYS A 99 0.16 -8.98 -15.47
N TYR A 100 -0.35 -8.93 -14.25
CA TYR A 100 -0.05 -7.81 -13.34
C TYR A 100 1.40 -7.82 -12.87
N LYS A 101 2.01 -8.98 -12.72
CA LYS A 101 3.43 -9.09 -12.44
C LYS A 101 4.24 -8.48 -13.57
N ASN A 102 3.88 -8.78 -14.82
CA ASN A 102 4.55 -8.22 -16.00
C ASN A 102 4.34 -6.71 -16.11
N TRP A 103 3.23 -6.19 -15.56
CA TRP A 103 2.98 -4.75 -15.50
C TRP A 103 3.77 -4.06 -14.40
N GLY A 104 4.50 -4.82 -13.56
CA GLY A 104 5.38 -4.27 -12.56
C GLY A 104 4.83 -4.19 -11.16
N ALA A 105 3.70 -4.85 -10.86
CA ALA A 105 3.20 -4.88 -9.49
C ALA A 105 4.27 -5.41 -8.55
N ASP A 106 4.46 -4.74 -7.42
CA ASP A 106 5.53 -5.05 -6.48
C ASP A 106 5.21 -6.26 -5.61
N TYR A 107 3.95 -6.38 -5.20
CA TYR A 107 3.47 -7.48 -4.37
C TYR A 107 2.15 -7.99 -4.91
N LEU A 108 2.02 -9.31 -4.97
CA LEU A 108 0.80 -9.98 -5.40
C LEU A 108 0.33 -10.92 -4.29
N THR A 109 -0.87 -10.70 -3.79
CA THR A 109 -1.47 -11.60 -2.83
C THR A 109 -2.42 -12.54 -3.56
N CYS A 110 -2.13 -13.82 -3.48
CA CYS A 110 -2.85 -14.85 -4.19
C CYS A 110 -3.56 -15.76 -3.21
N GLU A 111 -4.81 -16.09 -3.53
CA GLU A 111 -5.46 -17.21 -2.90
C GLU A 111 -4.82 -18.49 -3.44
N ARG A 112 -5.11 -19.60 -2.76
CA ARG A 112 -4.57 -20.89 -3.18
C ARG A 112 -4.94 -21.17 -4.64
N MET A 113 -3.97 -21.02 -5.52
CA MET A 113 -4.14 -21.27 -6.94
C MET A 113 -3.63 -22.67 -7.27
N MET A 114 -4.48 -23.42 -7.92
CA MET A 114 -4.11 -24.77 -8.39
C MET A 114 -4.08 -24.82 -9.89
#